data_658ba1a2defa34a2fcd723134fe78605
#
_entry.id   658ba1a2defa34a2fcd723134fe78605
#
_cell.length_a   1.000
_cell.length_b   1.000
_cell.length_c   1.000
_cell.angle_alpha   90.00
_cell.angle_beta   90.00
_cell.angle_gamma   90.00
#
_symmetry.space_group_name_H-M   'P 1'
#
loop_
_entity.id
_entity.type
_entity.pdbx_description
1 polymer ?
#
loop_
_entity_poly.entity_id
_entity_poly.type
_entity_poly.pdbx_seq_one_letter_code
_entity_poly.pdbx_strand_id
1 'polypeptide(L)'
;CTAAKSSAPSVAASGNNKFFECYFGMRYFANNGTWQCNATAYDASATFSSNKSNATINPLTAIDIEENFLSFGNLAPEQTSAVNRTNITNAGNTLIDLSIYGFANNATDSPNAFNCTLGANKNISLSYLRYNVTDTTSTYCTTFSWTANYWNLTNNTNAKNWTNFNLGKQTAEGTLMRNYTCWIVRIPPASESDVGGTCKGIVSFSAFLNEAP
;
A
#
# COMPACT_ATOMS: atom_id res chain seq x y z
N CYS A 1 -0.72 17.59 23.30
CA CYS A 1 -1.36 18.14 22.08
C CYS A 1 -0.91 19.57 21.89
N THR A 2 -0.09 19.83 20.90
CA THR A 2 0.22 21.19 20.47
C THR A 2 -0.85 21.58 19.45
N ALA A 3 -1.71 22.55 19.81
CA ALA A 3 -2.64 23.13 18.85
C ALA A 3 -1.84 23.76 17.71
N ALA A 4 -2.00 23.28 16.49
CA ALA A 4 -1.52 23.97 15.31
C ALA A 4 -2.27 25.31 15.23
N LYS A 5 -1.56 26.38 15.45
CA LYS A 5 -2.06 27.75 15.46
C LYS A 5 -2.42 28.18 14.03
N SER A 6 -3.63 27.92 13.60
CA SER A 6 -4.18 28.57 12.42
C SER A 6 -5.55 29.11 12.76
N SER A 7 -5.63 30.37 13.00
CA SER A 7 -6.73 31.21 13.43
C SER A 7 -7.01 31.21 14.95
N ALA A 8 -7.19 32.40 15.49
CA ALA A 8 -7.60 32.58 16.87
C ALA A 8 -8.94 31.84 17.09
N PRO A 9 -9.13 31.16 18.24
CA PRO A 9 -10.40 30.55 18.55
C PRO A 9 -11.47 31.62 18.47
N SER A 10 -12.56 31.33 17.77
CA SER A 10 -13.74 32.23 17.80
C SER A 10 -14.27 32.21 19.21
N VAL A 11 -14.09 33.29 19.94
CA VAL A 11 -14.63 33.45 21.27
C VAL A 11 -15.99 34.11 21.14
N ALA A 12 -17.03 33.32 21.17
CA ALA A 12 -18.39 33.86 21.40
C ALA A 12 -18.58 34.02 22.92
N ALA A 13 -18.77 35.22 23.39
CA ALA A 13 -19.09 35.49 24.78
C ALA A 13 -20.61 35.76 24.89
N SER A 14 -21.29 35.04 25.79
CA SER A 14 -22.68 35.31 26.17
C SER A 14 -22.75 35.32 27.68
N GLY A 15 -22.88 36.52 28.26
CA GLY A 15 -22.86 36.70 29.72
C GLY A 15 -21.53 36.25 30.34
N ASN A 16 -21.60 35.42 31.37
CA ASN A 16 -20.41 34.87 32.06
C ASN A 16 -19.84 33.61 31.40
N ASN A 17 -20.38 33.18 30.24
CA ASN A 17 -19.90 31.99 29.53
C ASN A 17 -18.96 32.39 28.38
N LYS A 18 -17.84 31.69 28.25
CA LYS A 18 -16.94 31.78 27.11
C LYS A 18 -16.89 30.44 26.40
N PHE A 19 -17.06 30.47 25.09
CA PHE A 19 -16.94 29.29 24.25
C PHE A 19 -15.61 29.32 23.52
N PHE A 20 -14.92 28.19 23.55
CA PHE A 20 -13.66 28.00 22.85
C PHE A 20 -13.82 26.87 21.84
N GLU A 21 -13.40 27.12 20.61
CA GLU A 21 -13.31 26.10 19.57
C GLU A 21 -11.83 25.78 19.32
N CYS A 22 -11.46 24.51 19.46
CA CYS A 22 -10.10 24.05 19.24
C CYS A 22 -10.04 23.12 18.05
N TYR A 23 -9.14 23.41 17.11
CA TYR A 23 -8.89 22.58 15.95
C TYR A 23 -7.59 21.79 16.15
N PHE A 24 -7.65 20.50 15.86
CA PHE A 24 -6.48 19.63 15.91
C PHE A 24 -6.24 19.05 14.53
N GLY A 25 -5.05 19.28 13.95
CA GLY A 25 -4.62 18.64 12.72
C GLY A 25 -4.29 17.17 12.99
N MET A 26 -5.17 16.26 12.53
CA MET A 26 -4.91 14.83 12.64
C MET A 26 -4.06 14.36 11.46
N ARG A 27 -3.02 13.58 11.76
CA ARG A 27 -2.20 12.93 10.74
C ARG A 27 -2.85 11.60 10.32
N TYR A 28 -2.71 11.21 9.05
CA TYR A 28 -3.28 9.96 8.54
C TYR A 28 -2.81 8.70 9.30
N PHE A 29 -1.60 8.75 9.88
CA PHE A 29 -1.03 7.68 10.67
C PHE A 29 -1.36 7.75 12.17
N ALA A 30 -2.26 8.63 12.60
CA ALA A 30 -2.70 8.69 13.98
C ALA A 30 -3.30 7.34 14.42
N ASN A 31 -3.04 6.93 15.66
CA ASN A 31 -3.56 5.66 16.15
C ASN A 31 -5.08 5.58 16.01
N ASN A 32 -5.58 4.48 15.48
CA ASN A 32 -7.00 4.17 15.52
C ASN A 32 -7.45 3.90 16.95
N GLY A 33 -8.75 4.06 17.22
CA GLY A 33 -9.34 3.92 18.55
C GLY A 33 -9.91 5.22 19.10
N THR A 34 -10.27 5.21 20.38
CA THR A 34 -10.90 6.36 21.03
C THR A 34 -9.86 7.36 21.52
N TRP A 35 -9.95 8.57 21.01
CA TRP A 35 -9.14 9.70 21.43
C TRP A 35 -9.94 10.58 22.39
N GLN A 36 -9.27 11.03 23.45
CA GLN A 36 -9.88 11.90 24.44
C GLN A 36 -9.22 13.28 24.39
N CYS A 37 -10.01 14.31 24.26
CA CYS A 37 -9.63 15.71 24.43
C CYS A 37 -10.06 16.16 25.83
N ASN A 38 -9.15 16.70 26.61
CA ASN A 38 -9.44 17.28 27.92
C ASN A 38 -9.18 18.79 27.87
N ALA A 39 -10.21 19.59 28.12
CA ALA A 39 -10.12 21.02 28.25
C ALA A 39 -10.12 21.40 29.73
N THR A 40 -9.13 22.17 30.17
CA THR A 40 -9.02 22.65 31.56
C THR A 40 -9.00 24.18 31.56
N ALA A 41 -9.91 24.78 32.34
CA ALA A 41 -9.96 26.21 32.55
C ALA A 41 -9.48 26.54 33.96
N TYR A 42 -8.64 27.58 34.09
CA TYR A 42 -8.16 28.09 35.35
C TYR A 42 -8.74 29.50 35.59
N ASP A 43 -9.11 29.77 36.82
CA ASP A 43 -9.43 31.13 37.27
C ASP A 43 -8.18 31.87 37.77
N ALA A 44 -8.36 33.13 38.18
CA ALA A 44 -7.27 33.94 38.69
C ALA A 44 -6.67 33.45 40.03
N SER A 45 -7.39 32.59 40.74
CA SER A 45 -6.99 31.96 42.01
C SER A 45 -6.32 30.57 41.79
N ALA A 46 -6.01 30.21 40.55
CA ALA A 46 -5.50 28.90 40.13
C ALA A 46 -6.44 27.71 40.46
N THR A 47 -7.72 27.97 40.75
CA THR A 47 -8.75 26.96 40.83
C THR A 47 -9.11 26.53 39.41
N PHE A 48 -9.27 25.23 39.16
CA PHE A 48 -9.52 24.71 37.82
C PHE A 48 -10.81 23.89 37.74
N SER A 49 -11.36 23.87 36.54
CA SER A 49 -12.40 22.93 36.14
C SER A 49 -12.02 22.30 34.81
N SER A 50 -12.29 21.02 34.64
CA SER A 50 -11.99 20.30 33.40
C SER A 50 -13.20 19.56 32.86
N ASN A 51 -13.27 19.46 31.53
CA ASN A 51 -14.25 18.67 30.85
C ASN A 51 -13.57 17.86 29.71
N LYS A 52 -14.14 16.71 29.39
CA LYS A 52 -13.58 15.76 28.44
C LYS A 52 -14.56 15.50 27.30
N SER A 53 -14.01 15.36 26.11
CA SER A 53 -14.74 14.90 24.93
C SER A 53 -13.98 13.79 24.26
N ASN A 54 -14.69 12.83 23.69
CA ASN A 54 -14.11 11.70 23.01
C ASN A 54 -14.45 11.75 21.52
N ALA A 55 -13.50 11.30 20.69
CA ALA A 55 -13.70 11.04 19.27
C ALA A 55 -13.05 9.72 18.89
N THR A 56 -13.65 9.01 17.95
CA THR A 56 -13.10 7.73 17.45
C THR A 56 -12.44 7.95 16.10
N ILE A 57 -11.20 7.43 15.95
CA ILE A 57 -10.51 7.31 14.68
C ILE A 57 -10.63 5.87 14.23
N ASN A 58 -11.24 5.67 13.07
CA ASN A 58 -11.40 4.35 12.49
C ASN A 58 -10.06 3.83 11.90
N PRO A 59 -9.86 2.50 11.82
CA PRO A 59 -8.78 1.92 11.06
C PRO A 59 -8.84 2.40 9.59
N LEU A 60 -7.67 2.79 9.07
CA LEU A 60 -7.47 3.14 7.67
C LEU A 60 -6.45 2.18 7.07
N THR A 61 -6.89 1.34 6.13
CA THR A 61 -6.02 0.53 5.29
C THR A 61 -5.77 1.26 3.99
N ALA A 62 -4.53 1.69 3.77
CA ALA A 62 -4.15 2.38 2.55
C ALA A 62 -2.70 2.07 2.21
N ILE A 63 -2.41 1.95 0.92
CA ILE A 63 -1.07 1.78 0.38
C ILE A 63 -0.78 2.86 -0.64
N ASP A 64 0.48 3.22 -0.72
CA ASP A 64 1.06 4.00 -1.81
C ASP A 64 2.11 3.16 -2.52
N ILE A 65 2.09 3.17 -3.85
CA ILE A 65 3.00 2.42 -4.71
C ILE A 65 3.83 3.45 -5.47
N GLU A 66 5.13 3.51 -5.18
CA GLU A 66 6.00 4.55 -5.75
C GLU A 66 6.17 4.39 -7.26
N GLU A 67 6.31 3.15 -7.72
CA GLU A 67 6.48 2.85 -9.14
C GLU A 67 5.12 2.50 -9.75
N ASN A 68 4.62 3.36 -10.60
CA ASN A 68 3.40 3.10 -11.39
C ASN A 68 3.65 2.30 -12.67
N PHE A 69 4.91 1.91 -12.92
CA PHE A 69 5.32 1.21 -14.12
C PHE A 69 6.53 0.29 -13.87
N LEU A 70 6.39 -1.00 -14.21
CA LEU A 70 7.46 -1.99 -14.21
C LEU A 70 7.94 -2.22 -15.65
N SER A 71 9.17 -1.83 -15.97
CA SER A 71 9.78 -2.07 -17.27
C SER A 71 10.70 -3.29 -17.24
N PHE A 72 10.42 -4.28 -18.04
CA PHE A 72 11.23 -5.48 -18.15
C PHE A 72 12.23 -5.43 -19.33
N GLY A 73 12.24 -4.33 -20.10
CA GLY A 73 13.11 -4.12 -21.22
C GLY A 73 12.71 -4.93 -22.47
N ASN A 74 13.65 -5.04 -23.41
CA ASN A 74 13.48 -5.83 -24.63
C ASN A 74 13.97 -7.26 -24.36
N LEU A 75 13.12 -8.23 -24.59
CA LEU A 75 13.40 -9.64 -24.33
C LEU A 75 13.13 -10.48 -25.58
N ALA A 76 14.04 -11.40 -25.87
CA ALA A 76 13.84 -12.43 -26.88
C ALA A 76 13.03 -13.61 -26.30
N PRO A 77 12.48 -14.50 -27.16
CA PRO A 77 11.90 -15.77 -26.71
C PRO A 77 12.85 -16.51 -25.77
N GLU A 78 12.28 -17.11 -24.71
CA GLU A 78 12.96 -17.83 -23.62
C GLU A 78 13.87 -16.97 -22.73
N GLN A 79 14.08 -15.71 -23.05
CA GLN A 79 14.87 -14.80 -22.23
C GLN A 79 14.11 -14.40 -20.96
N THR A 80 14.86 -14.33 -19.86
CA THR A 80 14.38 -13.87 -18.57
C THR A 80 14.87 -12.43 -18.32
N SER A 81 14.01 -11.58 -17.79
CA SER A 81 14.35 -10.18 -17.45
C SER A 81 15.33 -10.10 -16.27
N ALA A 82 15.92 -8.92 -16.08
CA ALA A 82 16.46 -8.54 -14.79
C ALA A 82 15.33 -8.46 -13.74
N VAL A 83 15.70 -8.50 -12.47
CA VAL A 83 14.77 -8.33 -11.36
C VAL A 83 14.39 -6.84 -11.25
N ASN A 84 13.10 -6.56 -11.30
CA ASN A 84 12.53 -5.26 -10.98
C ASN A 84 12.00 -5.22 -9.56
N ARG A 85 11.88 -4.05 -8.98
CA ARG A 85 11.36 -3.84 -7.63
C ARG A 85 10.27 -2.79 -7.65
N THR A 86 9.30 -2.93 -6.73
CA THR A 86 8.26 -1.95 -6.47
C THR A 86 8.19 -1.72 -4.97
N ASN A 87 8.21 -0.45 -4.57
CA ASN A 87 8.08 -0.07 -3.17
C ASN A 87 6.60 0.04 -2.82
N ILE A 88 6.21 -0.61 -1.72
CA ILE A 88 4.88 -0.51 -1.13
C ILE A 88 5.01 0.22 0.19
N THR A 89 4.38 1.38 0.30
CA THR A 89 4.36 2.20 1.51
C THR A 89 2.99 2.09 2.17
N ASN A 90 2.97 1.92 3.50
CA ASN A 90 1.73 2.00 4.26
C ASN A 90 1.33 3.47 4.44
N ALA A 91 0.27 3.87 3.78
CA ALA A 91 -0.35 5.20 3.87
C ALA A 91 -1.57 5.22 4.81
N GLY A 92 -1.75 4.16 5.60
CA GLY A 92 -2.82 4.02 6.59
C GLY A 92 -2.36 4.23 8.03
N ASN A 93 -3.26 3.91 8.97
CA ASN A 93 -3.01 4.04 10.40
C ASN A 93 -3.01 2.72 11.16
N THR A 94 -2.91 1.61 10.47
CA THR A 94 -2.92 0.27 11.04
C THR A 94 -1.85 -0.61 10.39
N LEU A 95 -1.53 -1.74 11.01
CA LEU A 95 -0.74 -2.80 10.41
C LEU A 95 -1.53 -3.42 9.26
N ILE A 96 -0.90 -3.61 8.11
CA ILE A 96 -1.55 -4.14 6.93
C ILE A 96 -0.82 -5.34 6.34
N ASP A 97 -1.60 -6.20 5.72
CA ASP A 97 -1.18 -7.25 4.82
C ASP A 97 -1.54 -6.92 3.38
N LEU A 98 -1.05 -7.71 2.43
CA LEU A 98 -1.12 -7.40 1.01
C LEU A 98 -1.76 -8.54 0.23
N SER A 99 -2.70 -8.21 -0.66
CA SER A 99 -3.21 -9.10 -1.70
C SER A 99 -2.70 -8.65 -3.06
N ILE A 100 -2.23 -9.60 -3.87
CA ILE A 100 -1.64 -9.34 -5.19
C ILE A 100 -2.28 -10.24 -6.23
N TYR A 101 -2.65 -9.65 -7.36
CA TYR A 101 -3.06 -10.36 -8.56
C TYR A 101 -2.70 -9.55 -9.81
N GLY A 102 -2.82 -10.16 -10.98
CA GLY A 102 -2.58 -9.45 -12.22
C GLY A 102 -3.38 -10.00 -13.39
N PHE A 103 -3.41 -9.25 -14.48
CA PHE A 103 -4.17 -9.59 -15.67
C PHE A 103 -3.70 -8.81 -16.89
N ALA A 104 -4.00 -9.34 -18.09
CA ALA A 104 -3.84 -8.63 -19.34
C ALA A 104 -5.14 -7.92 -19.71
N ASN A 105 -5.07 -6.82 -20.42
CA ASN A 105 -6.20 -5.97 -20.82
C ASN A 105 -7.02 -5.48 -19.61
N ASN A 106 -8.37 -5.46 -19.75
CA ASN A 106 -9.30 -5.00 -18.72
C ASN A 106 -10.02 -6.15 -17.99
N ALA A 107 -9.60 -7.39 -18.21
CA ALA A 107 -10.27 -8.57 -17.64
C ALA A 107 -9.49 -9.04 -16.40
N THR A 108 -10.00 -8.74 -15.22
CA THR A 108 -9.37 -9.11 -13.94
C THR A 108 -9.19 -10.62 -13.73
N ASP A 109 -10.00 -11.43 -14.40
CA ASP A 109 -9.93 -12.91 -14.36
C ASP A 109 -9.18 -13.51 -15.55
N SER A 110 -8.47 -12.69 -16.33
CA SER A 110 -7.66 -13.16 -17.46
C SER A 110 -6.60 -14.18 -17.00
N PRO A 111 -6.40 -15.28 -17.71
CA PRO A 111 -5.30 -16.21 -17.48
C PRO A 111 -3.94 -15.65 -17.95
N ASN A 112 -3.93 -14.48 -18.57
CA ASN A 112 -2.77 -13.88 -19.18
C ASN A 112 -2.25 -12.70 -18.32
N ALA A 113 -0.93 -12.60 -18.21
CA ALA A 113 -0.23 -11.47 -17.57
C ALA A 113 -0.07 -10.30 -18.54
N PHE A 114 0.16 -10.58 -19.82
CA PHE A 114 0.38 -9.54 -20.82
C PHE A 114 -0.42 -9.80 -22.10
N ASN A 115 -0.79 -8.71 -22.76
CA ASN A 115 -1.24 -8.69 -24.14
C ASN A 115 -0.22 -7.90 -24.98
N CYS A 116 0.22 -8.49 -26.09
CA CYS A 116 1.23 -7.96 -26.99
C CYS A 116 0.61 -7.40 -28.28
N THR A 117 1.28 -6.48 -28.92
CA THR A 117 0.78 -5.83 -30.14
C THR A 117 0.95 -6.70 -31.40
N LEU A 118 1.94 -7.58 -31.41
CA LEU A 118 2.28 -8.44 -32.55
C LEU A 118 2.28 -9.90 -32.14
N GLY A 119 2.20 -10.79 -33.14
CA GLY A 119 2.19 -12.22 -32.99
C GLY A 119 0.80 -12.83 -33.17
N ALA A 120 0.74 -14.15 -33.37
CA ALA A 120 -0.51 -14.85 -33.59
C ALA A 120 -1.36 -14.96 -32.32
N ASN A 121 -0.74 -15.29 -31.18
CA ASN A 121 -1.44 -15.42 -29.89
C ASN A 121 -1.53 -14.14 -29.10
N LYS A 122 -0.59 -13.22 -29.25
CA LYS A 122 -0.52 -11.92 -28.56
C LYS A 122 -0.61 -11.94 -27.04
N ASN A 123 -0.56 -13.10 -26.40
CA ASN A 123 -0.77 -13.26 -24.97
C ASN A 123 0.39 -13.99 -24.30
N ILE A 124 0.80 -13.51 -23.12
CA ILE A 124 1.74 -14.18 -22.24
C ILE A 124 0.98 -14.58 -20.97
N SER A 125 0.99 -15.88 -20.65
CA SER A 125 0.29 -16.42 -19.47
C SER A 125 0.84 -15.83 -18.16
N LEU A 126 0.01 -15.82 -17.12
CA LEU A 126 0.36 -15.43 -15.73
C LEU A 126 1.55 -16.23 -15.18
N SER A 127 1.73 -17.49 -15.60
CA SER A 127 2.86 -18.34 -15.18
C SER A 127 4.23 -17.81 -15.61
N TYR A 128 4.26 -16.91 -16.59
CA TYR A 128 5.47 -16.27 -17.10
C TYR A 128 5.81 -14.95 -16.40
N LEU A 129 5.01 -14.52 -15.44
CA LEU A 129 5.34 -13.40 -14.56
C LEU A 129 5.41 -13.92 -13.12
N ARG A 130 6.59 -13.84 -12.55
CA ARG A 130 6.88 -14.31 -11.20
C ARG A 130 7.23 -13.16 -10.30
N TYR A 131 6.88 -13.30 -9.03
CA TYR A 131 7.16 -12.27 -8.03
C TYR A 131 7.49 -12.89 -6.67
N ASN A 132 8.02 -12.07 -5.79
CA ASN A 132 8.13 -12.34 -4.38
C ASN A 132 7.89 -11.05 -3.58
N VAL A 133 7.57 -11.21 -2.32
CA VAL A 133 7.31 -10.13 -1.38
C VAL A 133 8.39 -10.18 -0.32
N THR A 134 9.04 -9.06 -0.06
CA THR A 134 10.02 -9.00 1.04
C THR A 134 9.30 -8.60 2.31
N ASP A 135 9.69 -9.22 3.41
CA ASP A 135 9.57 -8.62 4.72
C ASP A 135 10.61 -7.50 4.89
N THR A 136 10.66 -6.88 6.04
CA THR A 136 11.59 -5.81 6.38
C THR A 136 13.08 -6.18 6.25
N THR A 137 13.40 -7.46 6.06
CA THR A 137 14.78 -7.96 6.01
C THR A 137 15.40 -7.97 4.61
N SER A 138 14.64 -7.62 3.57
CA SER A 138 15.09 -7.40 2.17
C SER A 138 15.86 -8.53 1.47
N THR A 139 15.99 -9.68 2.09
CA THR A 139 16.86 -10.78 1.59
C THR A 139 16.25 -11.48 0.37
N TYR A 140 14.93 -11.51 0.26
CA TYR A 140 14.24 -12.27 -0.78
C TYR A 140 14.44 -11.75 -2.20
N CYS A 141 14.61 -10.41 -2.40
CA CYS A 141 14.92 -9.91 -3.75
C CYS A 141 16.32 -10.22 -4.21
N THR A 142 17.28 -10.46 -3.32
CA THR A 142 18.67 -10.82 -3.68
C THR A 142 18.81 -12.28 -4.08
N THR A 143 17.97 -13.16 -3.50
CA THR A 143 17.93 -14.58 -3.80
C THR A 143 16.81 -14.96 -4.78
N PHE A 144 15.98 -14.01 -5.16
CA PHE A 144 14.89 -14.17 -6.10
C PHE A 144 15.42 -14.39 -7.52
N SER A 145 14.95 -15.46 -8.15
CA SER A 145 15.30 -15.79 -9.52
C SER A 145 14.15 -16.50 -10.22
N TRP A 146 14.31 -16.78 -11.51
CA TRP A 146 13.28 -17.53 -12.25
C TRP A 146 13.02 -18.93 -11.66
N THR A 147 13.97 -19.54 -11.02
CA THR A 147 13.91 -20.93 -10.51
C THR A 147 13.82 -21.04 -9.00
N ALA A 148 14.01 -19.96 -8.26
CA ALA A 148 14.06 -19.98 -6.80
C ALA A 148 13.38 -18.76 -6.16
N ASN A 149 12.75 -18.99 -5.01
CA ASN A 149 12.15 -17.96 -4.17
C ASN A 149 11.11 -17.09 -4.90
N TYR A 150 10.19 -17.74 -5.61
CA TYR A 150 9.16 -17.03 -6.38
C TYR A 150 7.75 -17.57 -6.12
N TRP A 151 6.79 -16.76 -6.51
CA TRP A 151 5.38 -17.13 -6.69
C TRP A 151 4.96 -16.75 -8.11
N ASN A 152 4.14 -17.59 -8.72
CA ASN A 152 3.52 -17.22 -9.99
C ASN A 152 2.44 -16.18 -9.73
N LEU A 153 2.35 -15.19 -10.61
CA LEU A 153 1.22 -14.27 -10.58
C LEU A 153 -0.08 -15.04 -10.84
N THR A 154 -1.14 -14.64 -10.16
CA THR A 154 -2.48 -15.22 -10.31
C THR A 154 -3.46 -14.13 -10.73
N ASN A 155 -4.63 -14.50 -11.24
CA ASN A 155 -5.72 -13.57 -11.55
C ASN A 155 -6.51 -13.18 -10.29
N ASN A 156 -7.50 -12.29 -10.44
CA ASN A 156 -8.30 -11.78 -9.33
C ASN A 156 -9.03 -12.89 -8.55
N THR A 157 -9.60 -13.88 -9.24
CA THR A 157 -10.32 -15.01 -8.60
C THR A 157 -9.40 -15.82 -7.66
N ASN A 158 -8.11 -15.84 -7.95
CA ASN A 158 -7.08 -16.57 -7.21
C ASN A 158 -6.03 -15.63 -6.61
N ALA A 159 -6.41 -14.41 -6.26
CA ALA A 159 -5.50 -13.42 -5.69
C ALA A 159 -4.72 -13.99 -4.50
N LYS A 160 -3.42 -13.77 -4.49
CA LYS A 160 -2.55 -14.26 -3.42
C LYS A 160 -2.56 -13.28 -2.25
N ASN A 161 -3.07 -13.74 -1.11
CA ASN A 161 -3.02 -13.01 0.15
C ASN A 161 -1.71 -13.31 0.90
N TRP A 162 -1.01 -12.26 1.26
CA TRP A 162 0.26 -12.30 1.99
C TRP A 162 0.01 -11.87 3.44
N THR A 163 -0.42 -12.82 4.27
CA THR A 163 -0.76 -12.62 5.68
C THR A 163 0.45 -12.38 6.60
N ASN A 164 1.65 -12.52 6.06
CA ASN A 164 2.92 -12.25 6.76
C ASN A 164 3.65 -11.03 6.16
N PHE A 165 2.95 -10.19 5.41
CA PHE A 165 3.57 -8.97 4.87
C PHE A 165 3.88 -7.98 5.99
N ASN A 166 3.00 -7.88 6.98
CA ASN A 166 3.21 -7.17 8.24
C ASN A 166 3.77 -5.76 8.07
N LEU A 167 3.24 -5.01 7.11
CA LEU A 167 3.71 -3.65 6.87
C LEU A 167 3.15 -2.70 7.91
N GLY A 168 4.00 -2.28 8.85
CA GLY A 168 3.66 -1.35 9.90
C GLY A 168 3.20 0.00 9.38
N LYS A 169 2.43 0.73 10.19
CA LYS A 169 2.09 2.11 9.90
C LYS A 169 3.25 3.05 10.20
N GLN A 170 3.22 4.25 9.64
CA GLN A 170 4.12 5.33 10.01
C GLN A 170 3.90 5.72 11.48
N THR A 171 4.99 5.99 12.21
CA THR A 171 4.95 6.36 13.64
C THR A 171 5.37 7.81 13.89
N ALA A 172 6.09 8.42 12.94
CA ALA A 172 6.53 9.79 13.00
C ALA A 172 6.49 10.44 11.62
N GLU A 173 6.37 11.75 11.56
CA GLU A 173 6.39 12.50 10.30
C GLU A 173 7.70 12.27 9.54
N GLY A 174 7.62 11.95 8.25
CA GLY A 174 8.78 11.67 7.40
C GLY A 174 9.37 10.27 7.53
N THR A 175 8.89 9.42 8.43
CA THR A 175 9.37 8.05 8.62
C THR A 175 8.43 7.06 7.91
N LEU A 176 8.56 6.93 6.60
CA LEU A 176 7.73 6.03 5.82
C LEU A 176 8.07 4.57 6.11
N MET A 177 7.05 3.75 6.32
CA MET A 177 7.17 2.29 6.48
C MET A 177 6.96 1.64 5.11
N ARG A 178 7.97 0.91 4.63
CA ARG A 178 8.03 0.36 3.28
C ARG A 178 8.49 -1.08 3.28
N ASN A 179 7.87 -1.87 2.39
CA ASN A 179 8.35 -3.17 1.96
C ASN A 179 8.41 -3.21 0.43
N TYR A 180 9.09 -4.21 -0.11
CA TYR A 180 9.31 -4.35 -1.54
C TYR A 180 8.58 -5.56 -2.10
N THR A 181 8.20 -5.48 -3.36
CA THR A 181 7.91 -6.64 -4.20
C THR A 181 8.95 -6.74 -5.30
N CYS A 182 9.39 -7.94 -5.59
CA CYS A 182 10.36 -8.26 -6.64
C CYS A 182 9.65 -8.93 -7.80
N TRP A 183 10.02 -8.59 -9.01
CA TRP A 183 9.34 -9.02 -10.22
C TRP A 183 10.32 -9.50 -11.26
N ILE A 184 10.01 -10.60 -11.94
CA ILE A 184 10.77 -11.15 -13.04
C ILE A 184 9.81 -11.74 -14.09
N VAL A 185 10.07 -11.50 -15.34
CA VAL A 185 9.33 -12.07 -16.46
C VAL A 185 10.23 -12.94 -17.31
N ARG A 186 9.69 -14.01 -17.87
CA ARG A 186 10.31 -14.78 -18.93
C ARG A 186 9.40 -14.78 -20.13
N ILE A 187 9.97 -14.58 -21.31
CA ILE A 187 9.21 -14.73 -22.54
C ILE A 187 9.04 -16.23 -22.84
N PRO A 188 7.83 -16.69 -23.15
CA PRO A 188 7.62 -18.08 -23.53
C PRO A 188 8.42 -18.47 -24.78
N PRO A 189 8.73 -19.76 -24.97
CA PRO A 189 9.32 -20.23 -26.23
C PRO A 189 8.38 -19.96 -27.40
N ALA A 190 8.93 -19.72 -28.58
CA ALA A 190 8.15 -19.42 -29.77
C ALA A 190 7.18 -20.56 -30.16
N SER A 191 7.45 -21.77 -29.71
CA SER A 191 6.54 -22.93 -29.88
C SER A 191 5.29 -22.87 -29.02
N GLU A 192 5.31 -22.17 -27.90
CA GLU A 192 4.15 -22.03 -26.99
C GLU A 192 3.36 -20.74 -27.25
N SER A 193 4.05 -19.67 -27.62
CA SER A 193 3.43 -18.39 -27.84
C SER A 193 4.21 -17.55 -28.85
N ASP A 194 3.58 -17.27 -29.96
CA ASP A 194 4.10 -16.31 -30.95
C ASP A 194 3.67 -14.90 -30.50
N VAL A 195 4.54 -14.24 -29.74
CA VAL A 195 4.31 -12.91 -29.20
C VAL A 195 5.41 -11.97 -29.64
N GLY A 196 5.05 -10.69 -29.85
CA GLY A 196 6.02 -9.68 -30.27
C GLY A 196 5.50 -8.25 -30.08
N GLY A 197 6.39 -7.31 -30.36
CA GLY A 197 6.10 -5.89 -30.18
C GLY A 197 6.03 -5.46 -28.70
N THR A 198 5.15 -4.52 -28.41
CA THR A 198 4.96 -4.02 -27.03
C THR A 198 3.94 -4.86 -26.31
N CYS A 199 4.32 -5.45 -25.16
CA CYS A 199 3.46 -6.23 -24.30
C CYS A 199 3.09 -5.42 -23.05
N LYS A 200 1.81 -5.40 -22.68
CA LYS A 200 1.30 -4.68 -21.51
C LYS A 200 0.44 -5.59 -20.65
N GLY A 201 0.54 -5.40 -19.35
CA GLY A 201 -0.27 -6.05 -18.33
C GLY A 201 -0.50 -5.13 -17.14
N ILE A 202 -1.32 -5.56 -16.22
CA ILE A 202 -1.67 -4.83 -15.00
C ILE A 202 -1.38 -5.74 -13.81
N VAL A 203 -0.72 -5.19 -12.81
CA VAL A 203 -0.60 -5.79 -11.48
C VAL A 203 -1.40 -4.95 -10.50
N SER A 204 -2.25 -5.59 -9.74
CA SER A 204 -3.11 -4.97 -8.74
C SER A 204 -2.65 -5.35 -7.34
N PHE A 205 -2.62 -4.36 -6.47
CA PHE A 205 -2.29 -4.49 -5.07
C PHE A 205 -3.48 -4.02 -4.23
N SER A 206 -3.83 -4.77 -3.21
CA SER A 206 -4.86 -4.39 -2.23
C SER A 206 -4.33 -4.61 -0.83
N ALA A 207 -4.49 -3.60 0.03
CA ALA A 207 -4.19 -3.73 1.45
C ALA A 207 -5.41 -4.24 2.21
N PHE A 208 -5.18 -5.08 3.20
CA PHE A 208 -6.20 -5.47 4.15
C PHE A 208 -5.64 -5.44 5.58
N LEU A 209 -6.53 -5.39 6.56
CA LEU A 209 -6.12 -5.41 7.95
C LEU A 209 -5.36 -6.70 8.26
N ASN A 210 -4.20 -6.56 8.86
CA ASN A 210 -3.57 -7.68 9.53
C ASN A 210 -4.37 -7.92 10.82
N GLU A 211 -5.31 -8.85 10.76
CA GLU A 211 -5.96 -9.37 11.95
C GLU A 211 -4.96 -10.35 12.59
N ALA A 212 -4.15 -9.83 13.52
CA ALA A 212 -3.33 -10.71 14.36
C ALA A 212 -4.25 -11.71 15.07
N PRO A 213 -3.88 -13.02 15.08
CA PRO A 213 -4.68 -14.03 15.75
C PRO A 213 -4.76 -13.80 17.26
#